data_69c0e51c55f23194e8eecd4dae7ae795
#
_entry.id   69c0e51c55f23194e8eecd4dae7ae795
#
_cell.length_a   1.000
_cell.length_b   1.000
_cell.length_c   1.000
_cell.angle_alpha   90.00
_cell.angle_beta   90.00
_cell.angle_gamma   90.00
#
_symmetry.space_group_name_H-M   'P 1'
#
loop_
_entity.id
_entity.type
_entity.pdbx_description
1 polymer ?
#
loop_
_entity_poly.entity_id
_entity_poly.type
_entity_poly.pdbx_seq_one_letter_code
_entity_poly.pdbx_strand_id
1 'polypeptide(L)'
;FDLRMGFHKIAPYYYTAWHEPGSETQFLVNKKMWDSLPADLQVILETAFRVATFDMYNQAIHENAQSWAKMKSEFPSIQVRDFPPAVIDAMKNANLELLEEQAQQDPLAKTILDSQAEYLNTVRQWTDISLRAYLDTRE
;
A
#
# COMPACT_ATOMS: atom_id res chain seq x y z
N PHE A 1 0.97 7.27 -11.52
CA PHE A 1 -0.25 8.04 -11.22
C PHE A 1 0.05 9.54 -11.21
N ASP A 2 0.97 10.03 -10.40
CA ASP A 2 1.27 11.45 -10.19
C ASP A 2 1.63 12.21 -11.47
N LEU A 3 2.41 11.57 -12.35
CA LEU A 3 2.72 12.15 -13.67
C LEU A 3 1.48 12.25 -14.56
N ARG A 4 0.58 11.26 -14.55
CA ARG A 4 -0.66 11.28 -15.35
C ARG A 4 -1.62 12.38 -14.86
N MET A 5 -1.68 12.60 -13.55
CA MET A 5 -2.48 13.66 -12.94
C MET A 5 -1.87 15.06 -13.09
N GLY A 6 -0.61 15.14 -13.49
CA GLY A 6 0.06 16.41 -13.70
C GLY A 6 0.56 17.10 -12.43
N PHE A 7 0.61 16.41 -11.28
CA PHE A 7 1.05 16.98 -10.00
C PHE A 7 2.46 17.55 -10.06
N HIS A 8 3.34 16.93 -10.83
CA HIS A 8 4.70 17.41 -11.08
C HIS A 8 4.79 18.84 -11.65
N LYS A 9 3.70 19.37 -12.23
CA LYS A 9 3.65 20.72 -12.80
C LYS A 9 3.39 21.80 -11.76
N ILE A 10 2.83 21.42 -10.62
CA ILE A 10 2.39 22.35 -9.56
C ILE A 10 3.12 22.11 -8.23
N ALA A 11 3.71 20.93 -8.03
CA ALA A 11 4.42 20.55 -6.82
C ALA A 11 5.87 20.15 -7.15
N PRO A 12 6.86 21.01 -6.82
CA PRO A 12 8.26 20.76 -7.17
C PRO A 12 8.98 19.80 -6.20
N TYR A 13 8.32 19.40 -5.11
CA TYR A 13 8.88 18.52 -4.10
C TYR A 13 8.19 17.15 -4.15
N TYR A 14 8.99 16.09 -4.18
CA TYR A 14 8.52 14.71 -4.12
C TYR A 14 9.13 14.03 -2.89
N TYR A 15 8.29 13.70 -1.91
CA TYR A 15 8.73 13.05 -0.69
C TYR A 15 8.59 11.54 -0.80
N THR A 16 9.64 10.82 -0.37
CA THR A 16 9.68 9.36 -0.35
C THR A 16 9.08 8.79 0.94
N ALA A 17 8.73 7.51 0.92
CA ALA A 17 8.43 6.69 2.10
C ALA A 17 7.47 7.33 3.12
N TRP A 18 6.42 8.01 2.62
CA TRP A 18 5.54 8.80 3.47
C TRP A 18 4.66 7.91 4.36
N HIS A 19 3.59 7.29 3.86
CA HIS A 19 2.63 6.56 4.69
C HIS A 19 2.22 5.22 4.10
N GLU A 20 2.04 5.08 2.82
CA GLU A 20 1.65 3.82 2.18
C GLU A 20 2.48 3.54 0.93
N PRO A 21 3.16 2.38 0.88
CA PRO A 21 3.98 2.01 -0.27
C PRO A 21 3.15 1.50 -1.45
N GLY A 22 1.86 1.26 -1.26
CA GLY A 22 0.92 0.79 -2.26
C GLY A 22 -0.50 0.89 -1.76
N SER A 23 -1.45 0.81 -2.69
CA SER A 23 -2.88 0.83 -2.38
C SER A 23 -3.49 -0.55 -2.63
N GLU A 24 -4.34 -1.00 -1.73
CA GLU A 24 -5.18 -2.18 -1.97
C GLU A 24 -6.49 -1.75 -2.61
N THR A 25 -6.84 -2.39 -3.71
CA THR A 25 -8.14 -2.25 -4.34
C THR A 25 -8.98 -3.49 -4.07
N GLN A 26 -10.19 -3.29 -3.56
CA GLN A 26 -11.08 -4.38 -3.20
C GLN A 26 -12.15 -4.59 -4.25
N PHE A 27 -12.47 -5.86 -4.52
CA PHE A 27 -13.66 -6.23 -5.28
C PHE A 27 -14.82 -6.46 -4.31
N LEU A 28 -15.81 -5.57 -4.33
CA LEU A 28 -16.99 -5.67 -3.49
C LEU A 28 -18.17 -6.19 -4.30
N VAL A 29 -18.77 -7.28 -3.83
CA VAL A 29 -19.95 -7.86 -4.44
C VAL A 29 -21.08 -7.88 -3.41
N ASN A 30 -22.29 -7.46 -3.80
CA ASN A 30 -23.46 -7.55 -2.95
C ASN A 30 -23.72 -9.01 -2.59
N LYS A 31 -23.87 -9.31 -1.29
CA LYS A 31 -24.01 -10.68 -0.81
C LYS A 31 -25.20 -11.42 -1.44
N LYS A 32 -26.37 -10.77 -1.57
CA LYS A 32 -27.54 -11.42 -2.19
C LYS A 32 -27.32 -11.75 -3.66
N MET A 33 -26.63 -10.88 -4.38
CA MET A 33 -26.25 -11.14 -5.77
C MET A 33 -25.28 -12.31 -5.85
N TRP A 34 -24.26 -12.32 -4.98
CA TRP A 34 -23.28 -13.40 -4.92
C TRP A 34 -23.96 -14.77 -4.65
N ASP A 35 -24.81 -14.82 -3.63
CA ASP A 35 -25.52 -16.04 -3.23
C ASP A 35 -26.51 -16.53 -4.30
N SER A 36 -26.97 -15.66 -5.21
CA SER A 36 -27.85 -16.01 -6.33
C SER A 36 -27.13 -16.56 -7.55
N LEU A 37 -25.80 -16.41 -7.62
CA LEU A 37 -25.01 -16.92 -8.73
C LEU A 37 -24.86 -18.44 -8.64
N PRO A 38 -24.94 -19.16 -9.77
CA PRO A 38 -24.49 -20.55 -9.85
C PRO A 38 -23.03 -20.69 -9.41
N ALA A 39 -22.69 -21.84 -8.84
CA ALA A 39 -21.37 -22.09 -8.27
C ALA A 39 -20.21 -21.94 -9.29
N ASP A 40 -20.43 -22.30 -10.52
CA ASP A 40 -19.48 -22.14 -11.61
C ASP A 40 -19.20 -20.66 -11.91
N LEU A 41 -20.20 -19.79 -11.87
CA LEU A 41 -20.02 -18.34 -12.04
C LEU A 41 -19.30 -17.71 -10.85
N GLN A 42 -19.57 -18.19 -9.61
CA GLN A 42 -18.81 -17.74 -8.44
C GLN A 42 -17.32 -18.06 -8.60
N VAL A 43 -16.96 -19.28 -9.01
CA VAL A 43 -15.57 -19.70 -9.24
C VAL A 43 -14.91 -18.89 -10.36
N ILE A 44 -15.64 -18.60 -11.44
CA ILE A 44 -15.15 -17.75 -12.55
C ILE A 44 -14.82 -16.35 -12.04
N LEU A 45 -15.72 -15.73 -11.27
CA LEU A 45 -15.51 -14.41 -10.71
C LEU A 45 -14.35 -14.36 -9.71
N GLU A 46 -14.27 -15.32 -8.79
CA GLU A 46 -13.13 -15.42 -7.86
C GLU A 46 -11.80 -15.55 -8.60
N THR A 47 -11.77 -16.35 -9.65
CA THR A 47 -10.57 -16.52 -10.47
C THR A 47 -10.22 -15.21 -11.19
N ALA A 48 -11.22 -14.54 -11.78
CA ALA A 48 -11.02 -13.26 -12.45
C ALA A 48 -10.50 -12.17 -11.48
N PHE A 49 -11.02 -12.11 -10.25
CA PHE A 49 -10.53 -11.18 -9.23
C PHE A 49 -9.06 -11.43 -8.84
N ARG A 50 -8.67 -12.70 -8.69
CA ARG A 50 -7.28 -13.07 -8.41
C ARG A 50 -6.34 -12.70 -9.55
N VAL A 51 -6.73 -13.00 -10.79
CA VAL A 51 -5.95 -12.65 -11.98
C VAL A 51 -5.82 -11.12 -12.11
N ALA A 52 -6.92 -10.38 -11.98
CA ALA A 52 -6.90 -8.92 -12.07
C ALA A 52 -6.04 -8.28 -10.97
N THR A 53 -6.05 -8.83 -9.74
CA THR A 53 -5.21 -8.35 -8.65
C THR A 53 -3.73 -8.56 -8.96
N PHE A 54 -3.36 -9.74 -9.47
CA PHE A 54 -1.98 -10.06 -9.82
C PHE A 54 -1.48 -9.19 -10.98
N ASP A 55 -2.27 -9.06 -12.04
CA ASP A 55 -1.92 -8.23 -13.19
C ASP A 55 -1.77 -6.76 -12.80
N MET A 56 -2.69 -6.23 -12.00
CA MET A 56 -2.62 -4.85 -11.50
C MET A 56 -1.38 -4.60 -10.68
N TYR A 57 -1.00 -5.52 -9.80
CA TYR A 57 0.20 -5.41 -8.98
C TYR A 57 1.47 -5.35 -9.84
N ASN A 58 1.61 -6.28 -10.78
CA ASN A 58 2.78 -6.32 -11.66
C ASN A 58 2.84 -5.08 -12.58
N GLN A 59 1.70 -4.66 -13.12
CA GLN A 59 1.60 -3.47 -13.95
C GLN A 59 1.95 -2.21 -13.14
N ALA A 60 1.48 -2.10 -11.89
CA ALA A 60 1.79 -0.97 -11.03
C ALA A 60 3.30 -0.83 -10.77
N ILE A 61 4.00 -1.93 -10.48
CA ILE A 61 5.46 -1.91 -10.31
C ILE A 61 6.15 -1.44 -11.59
N HIS A 62 5.78 -2.00 -12.75
CA HIS A 62 6.37 -1.62 -14.03
C HIS A 62 6.13 -0.15 -14.37
N GLU A 63 4.89 0.30 -14.30
CA GLU A 63 4.49 1.68 -14.63
C GLU A 63 5.12 2.71 -13.68
N ASN A 64 5.23 2.38 -12.40
CA ASN A 64 5.89 3.25 -11.42
C ASN A 64 7.39 3.37 -11.72
N ALA A 65 8.06 2.28 -12.05
CA ALA A 65 9.48 2.30 -12.43
C ALA A 65 9.72 3.13 -13.69
N GLN A 66 8.89 2.96 -14.73
CA GLN A 66 8.97 3.76 -15.96
C GLN A 66 8.67 5.24 -15.70
N SER A 67 7.64 5.52 -14.91
CA SER A 67 7.28 6.89 -14.53
C SER A 67 8.37 7.58 -13.72
N TRP A 68 9.04 6.85 -12.84
CA TRP A 68 10.19 7.35 -12.09
C TRP A 68 11.37 7.70 -13.02
N ALA A 69 11.72 6.82 -13.94
CA ALA A 69 12.77 7.07 -14.92
C ALA A 69 12.45 8.31 -15.77
N LYS A 70 11.21 8.44 -16.23
CA LYS A 70 10.72 9.59 -16.98
C LYS A 70 10.77 10.87 -16.16
N MET A 71 10.37 10.82 -14.89
CA MET A 71 10.39 11.97 -13.99
C MET A 71 11.81 12.50 -13.83
N LYS A 72 12.78 11.63 -13.63
CA LYS A 72 14.20 12.03 -13.50
C LYS A 72 14.78 12.67 -14.78
N SER A 73 14.38 12.18 -15.95
CA SER A 73 14.92 12.65 -17.24
C SER A 73 14.23 13.90 -17.78
N GLU A 74 12.90 13.99 -17.65
CA GLU A 74 12.11 15.06 -18.28
C GLU A 74 11.79 16.22 -17.31
N PHE A 75 11.82 15.95 -16.00
CA PHE A 75 11.49 16.95 -14.97
C PHE A 75 12.58 17.10 -13.91
N PRO A 76 13.82 17.48 -14.30
CA PRO A 76 14.96 17.55 -13.38
C PRO A 76 14.83 18.62 -12.31
N SER A 77 13.86 19.52 -12.43
CA SER A 77 13.54 20.53 -11.40
C SER A 77 12.81 19.95 -10.18
N ILE A 78 12.26 18.73 -10.29
CA ILE A 78 11.62 18.06 -9.16
C ILE A 78 12.69 17.64 -8.15
N GLN A 79 12.51 18.08 -6.91
CA GLN A 79 13.38 17.74 -5.81
C GLN A 79 12.82 16.55 -5.03
N VAL A 80 13.53 15.43 -5.09
CA VAL A 80 13.22 14.27 -4.27
C VAL A 80 13.79 14.48 -2.88
N ARG A 81 13.01 14.29 -1.86
CA ARG A 81 13.35 14.54 -0.46
C ARG A 81 12.81 13.44 0.45
N ASP A 82 13.47 13.22 1.56
CA ASP A 82 12.99 12.39 2.65
C ASP A 82 12.40 13.27 3.75
N PHE A 83 11.40 12.74 4.46
CA PHE A 83 10.92 13.41 5.66
C PHE A 83 11.97 13.33 6.77
N PRO A 84 12.17 14.40 7.53
CA PRO A 84 12.99 14.32 8.75
C PRO A 84 12.49 13.21 9.68
N PRO A 85 13.39 12.43 10.32
CA PRO A 85 12.99 11.35 11.22
C PRO A 85 11.99 11.80 12.30
N ALA A 86 12.17 12.99 12.85
CA ALA A 86 11.25 13.54 13.84
C ALA A 86 9.80 13.70 13.35
N VAL A 87 9.61 13.98 12.06
CA VAL A 87 8.27 14.06 11.44
C VAL A 87 7.67 12.67 11.34
N ILE A 88 8.44 11.70 10.87
CA ILE A 88 8.00 10.30 10.78
C ILE A 88 7.63 9.75 12.16
N ASP A 89 8.45 10.02 13.17
CA ASP A 89 8.20 9.56 14.55
C ASP A 89 6.95 10.22 15.14
N ALA A 90 6.76 11.52 14.92
CA ALA A 90 5.55 12.23 15.37
C ALA A 90 4.28 11.62 14.74
N MET A 91 4.34 11.26 13.46
CA MET A 91 3.19 10.65 12.77
C MET A 91 2.92 9.23 13.23
N LYS A 92 3.97 8.43 13.46
CA LYS A 92 3.83 7.10 14.04
C LYS A 92 3.16 7.16 15.41
N ASN A 93 3.59 8.08 16.27
CA ASN A 93 3.03 8.25 17.59
C ASN A 93 1.56 8.68 17.53
N ALA A 94 1.22 9.67 16.70
CA ALA A 94 -0.15 10.09 16.52
C ALA A 94 -1.06 8.94 15.97
N ASN A 95 -0.54 8.13 15.05
CA ASN A 95 -1.27 6.95 14.58
C ASN A 95 -1.51 5.93 15.68
N LEU A 96 -0.50 5.64 16.51
CA LEU A 96 -0.65 4.71 17.64
C LEU A 96 -1.68 5.21 18.66
N GLU A 97 -1.66 6.50 18.99
CA GLU A 97 -2.64 7.11 19.89
C GLU A 97 -4.07 6.98 19.36
N LEU A 98 -4.28 7.28 18.06
CA LEU A 98 -5.60 7.13 17.44
C LEU A 98 -6.10 5.69 17.40
N LEU A 99 -5.22 4.73 17.10
CA LEU A 99 -5.59 3.31 17.08
C LEU A 99 -5.93 2.81 18.48
N GLU A 100 -5.20 3.25 19.51
CA GLU A 100 -5.49 2.92 20.90
C GLU A 100 -6.83 3.51 21.35
N GLU A 101 -7.11 4.77 21.00
CA GLU A 101 -8.40 5.41 21.28
C GLU A 101 -9.56 4.64 20.62
N GLN A 102 -9.42 4.23 19.36
CA GLN A 102 -10.43 3.43 18.68
C GLN A 102 -10.64 2.06 19.33
N ALA A 103 -9.55 1.40 19.74
CA ALA A 103 -9.62 0.12 20.43
C ALA A 103 -10.32 0.20 21.78
N GLN A 104 -10.20 1.33 22.49
CA GLN A 104 -10.90 1.57 23.77
C GLN A 104 -12.39 1.83 23.59
N GLN A 105 -12.79 2.42 22.47
CA GLN A 105 -14.19 2.79 22.20
C GLN A 105 -15.03 1.64 21.62
N ASP A 106 -14.40 0.73 20.87
CA ASP A 106 -15.10 -0.36 20.18
C ASP A 106 -14.36 -1.71 20.35
N PRO A 107 -14.97 -2.70 21.04
CA PRO A 107 -14.40 -4.03 21.20
C PRO A 107 -14.12 -4.76 19.88
N LEU A 108 -14.93 -4.51 18.83
CA LEU A 108 -14.70 -5.09 17.52
C LEU A 108 -13.47 -4.45 16.86
N ALA A 109 -13.33 -3.13 16.94
CA ALA A 109 -12.13 -2.44 16.47
C ALA A 109 -10.89 -2.98 17.18
N LYS A 110 -10.93 -3.17 18.50
CA LYS A 110 -9.84 -3.79 19.25
C LYS A 110 -9.46 -5.16 18.70
N THR A 111 -10.43 -6.03 18.50
CA THR A 111 -10.19 -7.38 17.97
C THR A 111 -9.52 -7.35 16.60
N ILE A 112 -9.95 -6.45 15.72
CA ILE A 112 -9.38 -6.27 14.37
C ILE A 112 -7.94 -5.76 14.48
N LEU A 113 -7.70 -4.73 15.28
CA LEU A 113 -6.38 -4.12 15.45
C LEU A 113 -5.37 -5.09 16.08
N ASP A 114 -5.78 -5.87 17.08
CA ASP A 114 -4.95 -6.91 17.69
C ASP A 114 -4.54 -7.97 16.64
N SER A 115 -5.48 -8.44 15.82
CA SER A 115 -5.21 -9.40 14.75
C SER A 115 -4.27 -8.84 13.69
N GLN A 116 -4.45 -7.58 13.30
CA GLN A 116 -3.55 -6.90 12.36
C GLN A 116 -2.14 -6.75 12.92
N ALA A 117 -2.01 -6.37 14.20
CA ALA A 117 -0.72 -6.20 14.86
C ALA A 117 0.04 -7.52 14.95
N GLU A 118 -0.62 -8.62 15.31
CA GLU A 118 -0.04 -9.95 15.34
C GLU A 118 0.47 -10.40 13.98
N TYR A 119 -0.36 -10.25 12.95
CA TYR A 119 0.01 -10.61 11.59
C TYR A 119 1.16 -9.75 11.06
N LEU A 120 1.10 -8.44 11.30
CA LEU A 120 2.16 -7.51 10.90
C LEU A 120 3.51 -7.87 11.54
N ASN A 121 3.52 -8.24 12.83
CA ASN A 121 4.73 -8.69 13.50
C ASN A 121 5.30 -9.96 12.85
N THR A 122 4.44 -10.93 12.53
CA THR A 122 4.84 -12.17 11.84
C THR A 122 5.44 -11.89 10.46
N VAL A 123 4.79 -11.04 9.65
CA VAL A 123 5.27 -10.71 8.31
C VAL A 123 6.58 -9.93 8.35
N ARG A 124 6.74 -9.02 9.31
CA ARG A 124 8.00 -8.26 9.47
C ARG A 124 9.20 -9.16 9.75
N GLN A 125 9.05 -10.15 10.62
CA GLN A 125 10.12 -11.11 10.88
C GLN A 125 10.57 -11.84 9.62
N TRP A 126 9.63 -12.26 8.78
CA TRP A 126 9.96 -12.87 7.49
C TRP A 126 10.60 -11.87 6.52
N THR A 127 10.04 -10.67 6.40
CA THR A 127 10.54 -9.64 5.49
C THR A 127 11.98 -9.25 5.83
N ASP A 128 12.31 -9.15 7.12
CA ASP A 128 13.64 -8.77 7.59
C ASP A 128 14.71 -9.78 7.18
N ILE A 129 14.42 -11.09 7.27
CA ILE A 129 15.38 -12.15 6.90
C ILE A 129 15.33 -12.53 5.40
N SER A 130 14.38 -12.01 4.65
CA SER A 130 14.21 -12.32 3.21
C SER A 130 14.48 -11.10 2.33
N LEU A 131 13.44 -10.37 1.97
CA LEU A 131 13.54 -9.28 0.99
C LEU A 131 14.47 -8.15 1.46
N ARG A 132 14.35 -7.70 2.72
CA ARG A 132 15.19 -6.63 3.25
C ARG A 132 16.65 -7.06 3.26
N ALA A 133 16.96 -8.22 3.85
CA ALA A 133 18.32 -8.75 3.85
C ALA A 133 18.90 -8.93 2.44
N TYR A 134 18.07 -9.33 1.48
CA TYR A 134 18.50 -9.42 0.08
C TYR A 134 18.83 -8.04 -0.52
N LEU A 135 17.99 -7.04 -0.30
CA LEU A 135 18.20 -5.69 -0.83
C LEU A 135 19.45 -5.05 -0.19
N ASP A 136 19.59 -5.14 1.13
CA ASP A 136 20.72 -4.56 1.87
C ASP A 136 22.09 -5.13 1.44
N THR A 137 22.12 -6.35 0.88
CA THR A 137 23.35 -6.96 0.36
C THR A 137 23.68 -6.58 -1.09
N ARG A 138 22.86 -5.80 -1.76
CA ARG A 138 22.98 -5.46 -3.19
C ARG A 138 23.27 -3.97 -3.45
N GLU A 139 23.25 -3.15 -2.43
CA GLU A 139 23.71 -1.77 -2.45
C GLU A 139 25.20 -1.72 -2.08
#